data_5707e4601e41b74d02e4e04758f2d614
#
_entry.id   5707e4601e41b74d02e4e04758f2d614
#
_cell.length_a   1.000
_cell.length_b   1.000
_cell.length_c   1.000
_cell.angle_alpha   90.00
_cell.angle_beta   90.00
_cell.angle_gamma   90.00
#
_symmetry.space_group_name_H-M   'P 1'
#
loop_
_entity.id
_entity.type
_entity.pdbx_description
1 polymer ?
#
loop_
_entity_poly.entity_id
_entity_poly.type
_entity_poly.pdbx_seq_one_letter_code
_entity_poly.pdbx_strand_id
1 'polypeptide(L)'
;FLLSLQPQMKSKKPYLRIFNALLILVAYGYLAYRLIIFDNYESFFDAFRSIGFYQWLTLVAILLLMPLNVVAEAGKWRLLLRKTESMTIWGAQRQVYYGYVGAFITPYHAGDYPARAMLLKDKSNFSAAVGMGLVGTIALLVVELIFGIPATWLYISYDPSIPMQYFAIAFIVLVLMLSFL
;
A
#
# COMPACT_ATOMS: atom_id res chain seq x y z
N PHE A 1 -9.16 42.16 5.15
CA PHE A 1 -8.85 41.34 6.33
C PHE A 1 -8.83 39.83 6.08
N LEU A 2 -9.00 39.37 4.82
CA LEU A 2 -8.98 37.94 4.42
C LEU A 2 -7.73 37.51 3.61
N LEU A 3 -6.72 38.38 3.47
CA LEU A 3 -5.52 38.12 2.68
C LEU A 3 -4.26 37.77 3.52
N SER A 4 -4.37 37.63 4.85
CA SER A 4 -3.22 37.43 5.73
C SER A 4 -3.04 35.99 6.26
N LEU A 5 -3.80 35.01 5.77
CA LEU A 5 -3.69 33.60 6.18
C LEU A 5 -3.23 32.66 5.07
N GLN A 6 -2.38 33.12 4.16
CA GLN A 6 -1.56 32.16 3.42
C GLN A 6 -0.46 31.66 4.36
N PRO A 7 -0.44 30.34 4.73
CA PRO A 7 0.72 29.81 5.37
C PRO A 7 1.88 29.99 4.40
N GLN A 8 2.85 30.80 4.77
CA GLN A 8 4.12 30.94 4.08
C GLN A 8 4.67 29.52 3.88
N MET A 9 4.54 29.02 2.67
CA MET A 9 5.30 27.82 2.24
C MET A 9 6.78 28.22 2.37
N LYS A 10 7.37 27.90 3.56
CA LYS A 10 8.79 28.04 3.78
C LYS A 10 9.50 27.45 2.58
N SER A 11 10.16 28.31 1.81
CA SER A 11 11.00 27.97 0.67
C SER A 11 11.82 26.73 1.05
N LYS A 12 11.51 25.60 0.43
CA LYS A 12 12.30 24.37 0.61
C LYS A 12 13.71 24.72 0.25
N LYS A 13 14.60 24.67 1.24
CA LYS A 13 16.01 25.10 1.09
C LYS A 13 16.58 24.48 -0.19
N PRO A 14 17.29 25.24 -1.03
CA PRO A 14 17.71 24.81 -2.37
C PRO A 14 18.50 23.49 -2.36
N TYR A 15 19.26 23.23 -1.30
CA TYR A 15 20.01 21.98 -1.14
C TYR A 15 19.12 20.73 -1.04
N LEU A 16 17.89 20.82 -0.48
CA LEU A 16 16.95 19.70 -0.44
C LEU A 16 16.41 19.38 -1.84
N ARG A 17 16.23 20.38 -2.69
CA ARG A 17 15.81 20.15 -4.08
C ARG A 17 16.93 19.48 -4.87
N ILE A 18 18.17 19.93 -4.69
CA ILE A 18 19.35 19.33 -5.34
C ILE A 18 19.55 17.89 -4.85
N PHE A 19 19.46 17.66 -3.54
CA PHE A 19 19.56 16.32 -2.96
C PHE A 19 18.50 15.37 -3.51
N ASN A 20 17.23 15.80 -3.56
CA ASN A 20 16.14 14.98 -4.11
C ASN A 20 16.34 14.71 -5.61
N ALA A 21 16.78 15.71 -6.38
CA ALA A 21 17.07 15.54 -7.81
C ALA A 21 18.21 14.55 -8.04
N LEU A 22 19.26 14.62 -7.24
CA LEU A 22 20.41 13.71 -7.31
C LEU A 22 20.00 12.28 -6.92
N LEU A 23 19.18 12.12 -5.89
CA LEU A 23 18.65 10.83 -5.45
C LEU A 23 17.79 10.19 -6.54
N ILE A 24 16.91 10.98 -7.18
CA ILE A 24 16.10 10.55 -8.33
C ILE A 24 17.00 10.13 -9.49
N LEU A 25 18.01 10.93 -9.82
CA LEU A 25 18.93 10.65 -10.92
C LEU A 25 19.73 9.36 -10.68
N VAL A 26 20.22 9.15 -9.45
CA VAL A 26 20.93 7.91 -9.08
C VAL A 26 19.99 6.71 -9.16
N ALA A 27 18.74 6.82 -8.67
CA ALA A 27 17.76 5.74 -8.74
C ALA A 27 17.42 5.37 -10.19
N TYR A 28 17.13 6.35 -11.04
CA TYR A 28 16.87 6.09 -12.46
C TYR A 28 18.11 5.60 -13.22
N GLY A 29 19.29 6.14 -12.90
CA GLY A 29 20.56 5.69 -13.46
C GLY A 29 20.85 4.22 -13.12
N TYR A 30 20.61 3.82 -11.86
CA TYR A 30 20.74 2.42 -11.44
C TYR A 30 19.72 1.52 -12.15
N LEU A 31 18.48 1.98 -12.31
CA LEU A 31 17.44 1.23 -13.00
C LEU A 31 17.77 1.03 -14.48
N ALA A 32 18.23 2.11 -15.15
CA ALA A 32 18.70 2.03 -16.53
C ALA A 32 19.90 1.09 -16.68
N TYR A 33 20.88 1.19 -15.77
CA TYR A 33 22.03 0.28 -15.73
C TYR A 33 21.60 -1.19 -15.60
N ARG A 34 20.66 -1.49 -14.69
CA ARG A 34 20.12 -2.86 -14.50
C ARG A 34 19.35 -3.34 -15.73
N LEU A 35 18.64 -2.45 -16.40
CA LEU A 35 17.95 -2.78 -17.65
C LEU A 35 18.97 -3.08 -18.76
N ILE A 36 20.04 -2.31 -18.90
CA ILE A 36 21.07 -2.53 -19.96
C ILE A 36 21.83 -3.85 -19.76
N ILE A 37 22.10 -4.26 -18.51
CA ILE A 37 22.82 -5.49 -18.16
C ILE A 37 21.89 -6.73 -18.11
N PHE A 38 20.60 -6.55 -18.36
CA PHE A 38 19.67 -7.68 -18.36
C PHE A 38 19.88 -8.55 -19.60
N ASP A 39 20.60 -9.66 -19.45
CA ASP A 39 21.03 -10.52 -20.57
C ASP A 39 19.90 -11.34 -21.23
N ASN A 40 18.69 -11.35 -20.65
CA ASN A 40 17.57 -12.18 -21.09
C ASN A 40 16.46 -11.42 -21.82
N TYR A 41 16.78 -10.37 -22.59
CA TYR A 41 15.79 -9.63 -23.35
C TYR A 41 15.01 -10.50 -24.33
N GLU A 42 15.70 -11.41 -25.03
CA GLU A 42 15.05 -12.30 -25.99
C GLU A 42 14.02 -13.19 -25.32
N SER A 43 14.37 -13.82 -24.21
CA SER A 43 13.44 -14.63 -23.41
C SER A 43 12.25 -13.84 -22.89
N PHE A 44 12.47 -12.58 -22.52
CA PHE A 44 11.39 -11.68 -22.07
C PHE A 44 10.44 -11.35 -23.22
N PHE A 45 10.95 -11.00 -24.40
CA PHE A 45 10.13 -10.69 -25.56
C PHE A 45 9.44 -11.94 -26.11
N ASP A 46 10.07 -13.09 -26.06
CA ASP A 46 9.47 -14.35 -26.47
C ASP A 46 8.35 -14.77 -25.51
N ALA A 47 8.55 -14.60 -24.19
CA ALA A 47 7.48 -14.76 -23.22
C ALA A 47 6.29 -13.83 -23.51
N PHE A 48 6.56 -12.57 -23.86
CA PHE A 48 5.50 -11.60 -24.23
C PHE A 48 4.79 -11.98 -25.53
N ARG A 49 5.50 -12.50 -26.52
CA ARG A 49 4.91 -12.96 -27.79
C ARG A 49 4.10 -14.25 -27.63
N SER A 50 4.48 -15.09 -26.67
CA SER A 50 3.77 -16.34 -26.39
C SER A 50 2.52 -16.15 -25.51
N ILE A 51 2.25 -14.91 -25.03
CA ILE A 51 1.07 -14.60 -24.21
C ILE A 51 -0.19 -14.85 -25.02
N GLY A 52 -0.99 -15.82 -24.60
CA GLY A 52 -2.30 -16.11 -25.16
C GLY A 52 -3.37 -15.11 -24.75
N PHE A 53 -4.53 -15.16 -25.39
CA PHE A 53 -5.66 -14.25 -25.12
C PHE A 53 -6.07 -14.21 -23.64
N TYR A 54 -6.16 -15.36 -22.98
CA TYR A 54 -6.53 -15.44 -21.56
C TYR A 54 -5.50 -14.77 -20.63
N GLN A 55 -4.24 -14.90 -20.95
CA GLN A 55 -3.15 -14.26 -20.18
C GLN A 55 -3.18 -12.73 -20.36
N TRP A 56 -3.48 -12.24 -21.57
CA TRP A 56 -3.71 -10.81 -21.82
C TRP A 56 -4.92 -10.30 -21.03
N LEU A 57 -6.00 -11.04 -20.99
CA LEU A 57 -7.19 -10.70 -20.21
C LEU A 57 -6.84 -10.61 -18.71
N THR A 58 -6.06 -11.55 -18.20
CA THR A 58 -5.59 -11.56 -16.81
C THR A 58 -4.70 -10.35 -16.51
N LEU A 59 -3.78 -10.01 -17.41
CA LEU A 59 -2.90 -8.83 -17.26
C LEU A 59 -3.74 -7.53 -17.19
N VAL A 60 -4.69 -7.38 -18.11
CA VAL A 60 -5.60 -6.22 -18.11
C VAL A 60 -6.44 -6.18 -16.84
N ALA A 61 -6.95 -7.32 -16.39
CA ALA A 61 -7.71 -7.40 -15.14
C ALA A 61 -6.85 -6.97 -13.93
N ILE A 62 -5.61 -7.40 -13.82
CA ILE A 62 -4.69 -7.00 -12.75
C ILE A 62 -4.43 -5.48 -12.80
N LEU A 63 -4.18 -4.93 -14.00
CA LEU A 63 -3.97 -3.49 -14.18
C LEU A 63 -5.19 -2.65 -13.79
N LEU A 64 -6.40 -3.15 -14.03
CA LEU A 64 -7.64 -2.47 -13.62
C LEU A 64 -7.95 -2.64 -12.14
N LEU A 65 -7.57 -3.78 -11.53
CA LEU A 65 -7.77 -4.03 -10.10
C LEU A 65 -6.90 -3.11 -9.23
N MET A 66 -5.73 -2.71 -9.71
CA MET A 66 -4.83 -1.83 -8.95
C MET A 66 -5.46 -0.46 -8.59
N PRO A 67 -5.96 0.35 -9.54
CA PRO A 67 -6.64 1.59 -9.19
C PRO A 67 -7.94 1.37 -8.40
N LEU A 68 -8.66 0.28 -8.67
CA LEU A 68 -9.85 -0.08 -7.92
C LEU A 68 -9.53 -0.33 -6.45
N ASN A 69 -8.44 -1.01 -6.15
CA ASN A 69 -7.96 -1.22 -4.78
C ASN A 69 -7.64 0.11 -4.07
N VAL A 70 -6.98 1.06 -4.76
CA VAL A 70 -6.71 2.39 -4.18
C VAL A 70 -8.00 3.15 -3.89
N VAL A 71 -9.00 3.08 -4.77
CA VAL A 71 -10.31 3.70 -4.54
C VAL A 71 -11.04 3.04 -3.37
N ALA A 72 -11.00 1.73 -3.26
CA ALA A 72 -11.59 0.98 -2.13
C ALA A 72 -10.92 1.37 -0.80
N GLU A 73 -9.58 1.48 -0.78
CA GLU A 73 -8.83 1.93 0.39
C GLU A 73 -9.17 3.37 0.78
N ALA A 74 -9.33 4.26 -0.20
CA ALA A 74 -9.80 5.63 0.04
C ALA A 74 -11.24 5.67 0.58
N GLY A 75 -12.11 4.79 0.09
CA GLY A 75 -13.47 4.62 0.59
C GLY A 75 -13.49 4.16 2.05
N LYS A 76 -12.70 3.14 2.37
CA LYS A 76 -12.50 2.66 3.75
C LYS A 76 -12.00 3.78 4.66
N TRP A 77 -10.96 4.48 4.26
CA TRP A 77 -10.40 5.60 5.02
C TRP A 77 -11.42 6.70 5.28
N ARG A 78 -12.16 7.10 4.25
CA ARG A 78 -13.26 8.08 4.36
C ARG A 78 -14.34 7.61 5.34
N LEU A 79 -14.71 6.33 5.30
CA LEU A 79 -15.73 5.76 6.18
C LEU A 79 -15.29 5.77 7.64
N LEU A 80 -14.04 5.39 7.92
CA LEU A 80 -13.47 5.40 9.27
C LEU A 80 -13.47 6.80 9.87
N LEU A 81 -13.13 7.81 9.07
CA LEU A 81 -13.04 9.20 9.54
C LEU A 81 -14.33 9.99 9.43
N ARG A 82 -15.45 9.41 8.97
CA ARG A 82 -16.69 10.15 8.69
C ARG A 82 -17.25 10.93 9.91
N LYS A 83 -16.97 10.47 11.14
CA LYS A 83 -17.38 11.13 12.38
C LYS A 83 -16.41 12.21 12.84
N THR A 84 -15.19 12.19 12.37
CA THR A 84 -14.10 13.06 12.78
C THR A 84 -13.91 14.19 11.78
N GLU A 85 -13.91 13.88 10.49
CA GLU A 85 -13.74 14.85 9.42
C GLU A 85 -14.55 14.43 8.18
N SER A 86 -15.41 15.33 7.68
CA SER A 86 -16.07 15.11 6.40
C SER A 86 -15.09 15.39 5.24
N MET A 87 -14.84 14.40 4.40
CA MET A 87 -13.96 14.56 3.23
C MET A 87 -14.59 13.96 1.98
N THR A 88 -14.19 14.48 0.83
CA THR A 88 -14.52 13.90 -0.48
C THR A 88 -13.70 12.66 -0.74
N ILE A 89 -14.13 11.79 -1.67
CA ILE A 89 -13.36 10.61 -2.06
C ILE A 89 -11.97 10.99 -2.60
N TRP A 90 -11.85 12.09 -3.34
CA TRP A 90 -10.58 12.63 -3.84
C TRP A 90 -9.66 13.11 -2.71
N GLY A 91 -10.25 13.72 -1.66
CA GLY A 91 -9.51 14.09 -0.45
C GLY A 91 -8.95 12.86 0.27
N ALA A 92 -9.77 11.83 0.43
CA ALA A 92 -9.37 10.56 1.02
C ALA A 92 -8.30 9.86 0.18
N GLN A 93 -8.44 9.83 -1.14
CA GLN A 93 -7.47 9.23 -2.06
C GLN A 93 -6.11 9.94 -1.98
N ARG A 94 -6.12 11.28 -1.91
CA ARG A 94 -4.87 12.05 -1.70
C ARG A 94 -4.19 11.67 -0.39
N GLN A 95 -4.95 11.51 0.70
CA GLN A 95 -4.39 11.08 1.99
C GLN A 95 -3.82 9.66 1.92
N VAL A 96 -4.49 8.73 1.22
CA VAL A 96 -3.99 7.36 0.99
C VAL A 96 -2.65 7.37 0.23
N TYR A 97 -2.51 8.18 -0.81
CA TYR A 97 -1.22 8.30 -1.51
C TYR A 97 -0.09 8.82 -0.61
N TYR A 98 -0.39 9.79 0.26
CA TYR A 98 0.59 10.24 1.26
C TYR A 98 0.91 9.14 2.27
N GLY A 99 -0.08 8.32 2.62
CA GLY A 99 0.14 7.13 3.44
C GLY A 99 1.11 6.15 2.80
N TYR A 100 0.96 5.85 1.52
CA TYR A 100 1.89 4.97 0.80
C TYR A 100 3.32 5.52 0.79
N VAL A 101 3.50 6.84 0.62
CA VAL A 101 4.82 7.47 0.74
C VAL A 101 5.37 7.31 2.16
N GLY A 102 4.55 7.54 3.19
CA GLY A 102 4.93 7.33 4.59
C GLY A 102 5.29 5.89 4.89
N ALA A 103 4.52 4.95 4.39
CA ALA A 103 4.77 3.51 4.50
C ALA A 103 6.10 3.10 3.83
N PHE A 104 6.41 3.66 2.67
CA PHE A 104 7.64 3.36 1.93
C PHE A 104 8.91 3.83 2.68
N ILE A 105 8.84 4.97 3.36
CA ILE A 105 10.00 5.56 4.08
C ILE A 105 10.23 4.89 5.43
N THR A 106 9.18 4.29 6.03
CA THR A 106 9.26 3.75 7.39
C THR A 106 9.31 2.21 7.40
N PRO A 107 10.07 1.60 8.31
CA PRO A 107 10.06 0.16 8.45
C PRO A 107 8.66 -0.34 8.88
N TYR A 108 8.30 -1.53 8.41
CA TYR A 108 7.02 -2.19 8.70
C TYR A 108 5.77 -1.37 8.34
N HIS A 109 5.89 -0.41 7.40
CA HIS A 109 4.80 0.48 6.99
C HIS A 109 4.20 1.34 8.13
N ALA A 110 4.93 1.53 9.23
CA ALA A 110 4.45 2.24 10.42
C ALA A 110 4.04 3.69 10.14
N GLY A 111 4.59 4.33 9.11
CA GLY A 111 4.28 5.70 8.70
C GLY A 111 3.01 5.88 7.87
N ASP A 112 2.32 4.82 7.47
CA ASP A 112 1.13 4.93 6.60
C ASP A 112 0.05 5.83 7.24
N TYR A 113 -0.50 5.43 8.36
CA TYR A 113 -1.58 6.19 9.01
C TYR A 113 -1.14 7.55 9.56
N PRO A 114 0.04 7.71 10.17
CA PRO A 114 0.56 9.04 10.52
C PRO A 114 0.66 9.97 9.31
N ALA A 115 1.16 9.50 8.17
CA ALA A 115 1.27 10.33 6.97
C ALA A 115 -0.10 10.73 6.41
N ARG A 116 -1.10 9.83 6.42
CA ARG A 116 -2.50 10.16 6.07
C ARG A 116 -3.07 11.23 7.01
N ALA A 117 -2.89 11.04 8.31
CA ALA A 117 -3.40 11.96 9.34
C ALA A 117 -2.75 13.35 9.29
N MET A 118 -1.52 13.49 8.76
CA MET A 118 -0.88 14.79 8.55
C MET A 118 -1.64 15.71 7.59
N LEU A 119 -2.49 15.16 6.73
CA LEU A 119 -3.28 15.94 5.76
C LEU A 119 -4.69 16.29 6.27
N LEU A 120 -5.06 15.92 7.50
CA LEU A 120 -6.30 16.35 8.12
C LEU A 120 -6.34 17.88 8.27
N LYS A 121 -7.51 18.46 8.08
CA LYS A 121 -7.74 19.89 8.28
C LYS A 121 -7.59 20.27 9.74
N ASP A 122 -8.19 19.46 10.60
CA ASP A 122 -8.10 19.63 12.04
C ASP A 122 -7.05 18.67 12.63
N LYS A 123 -5.96 19.26 13.11
CA LYS A 123 -4.83 18.53 13.69
C LYS A 123 -5.13 17.95 15.08
N SER A 124 -6.17 18.41 15.77
CA SER A 124 -6.60 17.85 17.03
C SER A 124 -7.05 16.39 16.89
N ASN A 125 -7.51 16.01 15.70
CA ASN A 125 -7.98 14.67 15.36
C ASN A 125 -6.88 13.71 14.91
N PHE A 126 -5.61 14.13 14.95
CA PHE A 126 -4.48 13.33 14.43
C PHE A 126 -4.38 11.95 15.11
N SER A 127 -4.36 11.92 16.43
CA SER A 127 -4.22 10.66 17.19
C SER A 127 -5.43 9.74 17.00
N ALA A 128 -6.63 10.32 16.95
CA ALA A 128 -7.86 9.59 16.68
C ALA A 128 -7.84 8.96 15.28
N ALA A 129 -7.37 9.70 14.27
CA ALA A 129 -7.26 9.20 12.90
C ALA A 129 -6.24 8.06 12.77
N VAL A 130 -5.08 8.17 13.43
CA VAL A 130 -4.09 7.09 13.48
C VAL A 130 -4.68 5.84 14.15
N GLY A 131 -5.36 6.01 15.29
CA GLY A 131 -6.04 4.91 15.98
C GLY A 131 -7.11 4.24 15.12
N MET A 132 -7.94 5.02 14.40
CA MET A 132 -8.93 4.46 13.47
C MET A 132 -8.27 3.71 12.31
N GLY A 133 -7.12 4.15 11.84
CA GLY A 133 -6.31 3.42 10.86
C GLY A 133 -5.91 2.04 11.37
N LEU A 134 -5.43 1.95 12.60
CA LEU A 134 -5.07 0.67 13.24
C LEU A 134 -6.27 -0.26 13.35
N VAL A 135 -7.43 0.25 13.75
CA VAL A 135 -8.69 -0.52 13.76
C VAL A 135 -9.02 -1.05 12.36
N GLY A 136 -8.82 -0.23 11.33
CA GLY A 136 -9.00 -0.65 9.94
C GLY A 136 -8.03 -1.77 9.52
N THR A 137 -6.80 -1.79 10.04
CA THR A 137 -5.83 -2.88 9.81
C THR A 137 -6.28 -4.17 10.50
N ILE A 138 -6.73 -4.09 11.74
CA ILE A 138 -7.26 -5.25 12.48
C ILE A 138 -8.44 -5.87 11.74
N ALA A 139 -9.38 -5.04 11.27
CA ALA A 139 -10.51 -5.53 10.48
C ALA A 139 -10.07 -6.23 9.18
N LEU A 140 -9.03 -5.72 8.51
CA LEU A 140 -8.46 -6.35 7.33
C LEU A 140 -7.86 -7.72 7.66
N LEU A 141 -7.06 -7.81 8.74
CA LEU A 141 -6.51 -9.06 9.21
C LEU A 141 -7.58 -10.11 9.47
N VAL A 142 -8.70 -9.74 10.11
CA VAL A 142 -9.82 -10.65 10.33
C VAL A 142 -10.38 -11.19 9.02
N VAL A 143 -10.55 -10.34 8.02
CA VAL A 143 -11.01 -10.76 6.68
C VAL A 143 -10.00 -11.69 6.01
N GLU A 144 -8.71 -11.35 6.06
CA GLU A 144 -7.64 -12.21 5.53
C GLU A 144 -7.64 -13.60 6.17
N LEU A 145 -7.95 -13.69 7.46
CA LEU A 145 -8.07 -14.94 8.18
C LEU A 145 -9.26 -15.77 7.72
N ILE A 146 -10.43 -15.14 7.62
CA ILE A 146 -11.67 -15.81 7.22
C ILE A 146 -11.52 -16.43 5.83
N PHE A 147 -10.83 -15.78 4.91
CA PHE A 147 -10.64 -16.30 3.55
C PHE A 147 -9.32 -17.05 3.37
N GLY A 148 -8.25 -16.63 4.04
CA GLY A 148 -6.92 -17.22 3.90
C GLY A 148 -6.83 -18.64 4.48
N ILE A 149 -7.47 -18.91 5.62
CA ILE A 149 -7.45 -20.24 6.23
C ILE A 149 -8.12 -21.29 5.31
N PRO A 150 -9.36 -21.09 4.83
CA PRO A 150 -9.98 -22.04 3.90
C PRO A 150 -9.22 -22.17 2.58
N ALA A 151 -8.70 -21.06 2.05
CA ALA A 151 -7.92 -21.09 0.81
C ALA A 151 -6.63 -21.90 0.97
N THR A 152 -5.93 -21.75 2.08
CA THR A 152 -4.72 -22.52 2.40
C THR A 152 -5.04 -24.00 2.59
N TRP A 153 -6.15 -24.31 3.26
CA TRP A 153 -6.62 -25.68 3.43
C TRP A 153 -6.91 -26.35 2.08
N LEU A 154 -7.64 -25.66 1.19
CA LEU A 154 -7.93 -26.15 -0.16
C LEU A 154 -6.65 -26.37 -0.97
N TYR A 155 -5.68 -25.43 -0.88
CA TYR A 155 -4.42 -25.54 -1.59
C TYR A 155 -3.60 -26.75 -1.15
N ILE A 156 -3.47 -26.99 0.16
CA ILE A 156 -2.76 -28.15 0.72
C ILE A 156 -3.47 -29.46 0.34
N SER A 157 -4.81 -29.43 0.29
CA SER A 157 -5.58 -30.62 -0.14
C SER A 157 -5.39 -30.95 -1.63
N TYR A 158 -5.08 -29.94 -2.46
CA TYR A 158 -4.81 -30.12 -3.87
C TYR A 158 -3.35 -30.54 -4.15
N ASP A 159 -2.38 -30.03 -3.40
CA ASP A 159 -0.96 -30.34 -3.53
C ASP A 159 -0.40 -30.95 -2.22
N PRO A 160 -0.41 -32.27 -2.07
CA PRO A 160 0.07 -32.95 -0.86
C PRO A 160 1.60 -32.84 -0.64
N SER A 161 2.33 -32.27 -1.57
CA SER A 161 3.80 -32.06 -1.43
C SER A 161 4.14 -31.04 -0.35
N ILE A 162 3.17 -30.21 0.04
CA ILE A 162 3.36 -29.20 1.08
C ILE A 162 3.08 -29.83 2.46
N PRO A 163 4.09 -29.90 3.34
CA PRO A 163 3.91 -30.48 4.67
C PRO A 163 2.87 -29.72 5.48
N MET A 164 1.85 -30.41 5.98
CA MET A 164 0.75 -29.86 6.80
C MET A 164 1.24 -29.12 8.07
N GLN A 165 2.47 -29.38 8.49
CA GLN A 165 3.12 -28.68 9.61
C GLN A 165 3.25 -27.18 9.39
N TYR A 166 3.47 -26.70 8.15
CA TYR A 166 3.55 -25.26 7.87
C TYR A 166 2.19 -24.56 8.06
N PHE A 167 1.09 -25.24 7.71
CA PHE A 167 -0.25 -24.75 7.99
C PHE A 167 -0.51 -24.67 9.51
N ALA A 168 -0.14 -25.71 10.25
CA ALA A 168 -0.29 -25.71 11.70
C ALA A 168 0.51 -24.58 12.37
N ILE A 169 1.76 -24.34 11.93
CA ILE A 169 2.59 -23.25 12.43
C ILE A 169 1.95 -21.88 12.09
N ALA A 170 1.52 -21.67 10.85
CA ALA A 170 0.87 -20.44 10.45
C ALA A 170 -0.41 -20.18 11.26
N PHE A 171 -1.22 -21.22 11.47
CA PHE A 171 -2.44 -21.15 12.29
C PHE A 171 -2.15 -20.82 13.76
N ILE A 172 -1.13 -21.45 14.36
CA ILE A 172 -0.71 -21.17 15.74
C ILE A 172 -0.23 -19.73 15.88
N VAL A 173 0.65 -19.26 14.98
CA VAL A 173 1.14 -17.88 14.99
C VAL A 173 -0.02 -16.89 14.90
N LEU A 174 -1.00 -17.20 14.08
CA LEU A 174 -2.20 -16.44 13.90
C LEU A 174 -3.04 -16.34 15.17
N VAL A 175 -3.35 -17.48 15.79
CA VAL A 175 -4.11 -17.55 17.06
C VAL A 175 -3.37 -16.79 18.15
N LEU A 176 -2.04 -16.90 18.21
CA LEU A 176 -1.23 -16.12 19.14
C LEU A 176 -1.33 -14.62 18.86
N MET A 177 -1.24 -14.18 17.61
CA MET A 177 -1.41 -12.76 17.25
C MET A 177 -2.79 -12.23 17.67
N LEU A 178 -3.86 -13.02 17.48
CA LEU A 178 -5.21 -12.64 17.89
C LEU A 178 -5.40 -12.63 19.41
N SER A 179 -4.68 -13.45 20.16
CA SER A 179 -4.78 -13.47 21.62
C SER A 179 -4.09 -12.28 22.30
N PHE A 180 -3.22 -11.55 21.58
CA PHE A 180 -2.57 -10.32 22.04
C PHE A 180 -3.31 -9.03 21.64
N LEU A 181 -4.42 -9.13 20.90
CA LEU A 181 -5.29 -8.03 20.48
C LEU A 181 -6.52 -7.92 21.39
#